data_c6bb6866255e35afde0d29966a1f0174
#
_entry.id   c6bb6866255e35afde0d29966a1f0174
#
_cell.length_a   1.000
_cell.length_b   1.000
_cell.length_c   1.000
_cell.angle_alpha   90.00
_cell.angle_beta   90.00
_cell.angle_gamma   90.00
#
_symmetry.space_group_name_H-M   'P 1'
#
loop_
_entity.id
_entity.type
_entity.pdbx_description
1 polymer ?
#
loop_
_entity_poly.entity_id
_entity_poly.type
_entity_poly.pdbx_seq_one_letter_code
_entity_poly.pdbx_strand_id
1 'polypeptide(L)'
;MKLPLILLLACQALALAAERPPGFLGIPWGASPEEAKRVLQKRPGIQFPENADDFHIELTGGSFADQPAAKWVIEFPERKFASAAVTLKTEGNANTAYTDFQNKLVAKYGPTTTTKKIGGPSKTKAVQATPPAPGKMAVWKFPPTMKEKSSVLISVELTGGNGRGDDSHGTVTIRYVNETLAGAAAANGKDSPKTATPVKKEDL
;
A
#
# COMPACT_ATOMS: atom_id res chain seq x y z
N MET A 1 -2.16 56.19 35.27
CA MET A 1 -2.94 55.19 34.50
C MET A 1 -1.96 54.33 33.73
N LYS A 2 -1.81 53.02 34.10
CA LYS A 2 -0.91 52.05 33.45
C LYS A 2 -1.79 51.14 32.62
N LEU A 3 -1.66 51.17 31.26
CA LEU A 3 -2.30 50.21 30.38
C LEU A 3 -1.55 48.86 30.45
N PRO A 4 -2.23 47.74 30.65
CA PRO A 4 -1.62 46.44 30.48
C PRO A 4 -1.56 46.10 28.99
N LEU A 5 -0.34 45.89 28.49
CA LEU A 5 -0.05 45.37 27.16
C LEU A 5 -0.45 43.90 27.14
N ILE A 6 -1.63 43.60 26.63
CA ILE A 6 -2.09 42.22 26.37
C ILE A 6 -1.34 41.69 25.16
N LEU A 7 -0.30 40.89 25.43
CA LEU A 7 0.45 40.16 24.43
C LEU A 7 -0.46 39.02 23.90
N LEU A 8 -1.11 39.29 22.77
CA LEU A 8 -1.93 38.31 22.02
C LEU A 8 -0.98 37.30 21.36
N LEU A 9 -0.66 36.23 22.12
CA LEU A 9 0.08 35.09 21.58
C LEU A 9 -0.84 34.35 20.59
N ALA A 10 -0.83 34.79 19.34
CA ALA A 10 -1.47 34.06 18.25
C ALA A 10 -0.72 32.73 18.07
N CYS A 11 -1.24 31.68 18.71
CA CYS A 11 -0.82 30.30 18.45
C CYS A 11 -1.21 29.96 17.02
N GLN A 12 -0.34 30.28 16.06
CA GLN A 12 -0.46 29.79 14.70
C GLN A 12 -0.17 28.29 14.77
N ALA A 13 -1.22 27.49 14.87
CA ALA A 13 -1.17 26.09 14.55
C ALA A 13 -0.81 26.00 13.06
N LEU A 14 0.48 25.92 12.77
CA LEU A 14 0.98 25.49 11.48
C LEU A 14 0.39 24.10 11.26
N ALA A 15 -0.72 24.04 10.54
CA ALA A 15 -1.19 22.81 9.95
C ALA A 15 -0.04 22.34 9.04
N LEU A 16 0.80 21.43 9.57
CA LEU A 16 1.78 20.72 8.77
C LEU A 16 0.98 20.02 7.68
N ALA A 17 0.97 20.62 6.50
CA ALA A 17 0.41 19.98 5.32
C ALA A 17 1.11 18.63 5.21
N ALA A 18 0.33 17.56 5.23
CA ALA A 18 0.85 16.20 5.16
C ALA A 18 1.80 16.09 3.98
N GLU A 19 3.09 15.83 4.26
CA GLU A 19 4.10 15.76 3.23
C GLU A 19 3.84 14.52 2.37
N ARG A 20 3.67 14.77 1.08
CA ARG A 20 3.48 13.72 0.10
C ARG A 20 4.71 12.80 0.07
N PRO A 21 4.55 11.45 0.12
CA PRO A 21 5.68 10.55 0.05
C PRO A 21 6.38 10.65 -1.32
N PRO A 22 7.68 10.95 -1.35
CA PRO A 22 8.45 11.03 -2.60
C PRO A 22 8.72 9.66 -3.23
N GLY A 23 8.35 8.60 -2.53
CA GLY A 23 8.56 7.21 -2.91
C GLY A 23 8.28 6.27 -1.75
N PHE A 24 8.90 5.10 -1.77
CA PHE A 24 8.77 4.07 -0.75
C PHE A 24 10.15 3.63 -0.23
N LEU A 25 10.41 3.77 1.06
CA LEU A 25 11.65 3.34 1.72
C LEU A 25 12.96 3.87 1.10
N GLY A 26 12.93 5.05 0.51
CA GLY A 26 14.07 5.65 -0.19
C GLY A 26 14.15 5.28 -1.67
N ILE A 27 13.20 4.51 -2.18
CA ILE A 27 13.03 4.26 -3.62
C ILE A 27 12.12 5.36 -4.17
N PRO A 28 12.60 6.26 -5.02
CA PRO A 28 11.76 7.32 -5.59
C PRO A 28 10.76 6.75 -6.60
N TRP A 29 9.63 7.41 -6.77
CA TRP A 29 8.66 7.04 -7.80
C TRP A 29 9.31 7.08 -9.19
N GLY A 30 9.09 6.05 -9.99
CA GLY A 30 9.68 5.90 -11.33
C GLY A 30 11.11 5.34 -11.35
N ALA A 31 11.70 4.99 -10.21
CA ALA A 31 12.99 4.31 -10.14
C ALA A 31 12.97 2.99 -10.93
N SER A 32 14.11 2.59 -11.45
CA SER A 32 14.26 1.30 -12.13
C SER A 32 14.23 0.11 -11.15
N PRO A 33 13.95 -1.11 -11.62
CA PRO A 33 14.05 -2.32 -10.78
C PRO A 33 15.43 -2.49 -10.15
N GLU A 34 16.50 -2.16 -10.87
CA GLU A 34 17.89 -2.27 -10.41
C GLU A 34 18.18 -1.29 -9.26
N GLU A 35 17.68 -0.04 -9.37
CA GLU A 35 17.79 0.96 -8.29
C GLU A 35 17.04 0.51 -7.05
N ALA A 36 15.82 0.02 -7.22
CA ALA A 36 15.01 -0.50 -6.13
C ALA A 36 15.67 -1.70 -5.44
N LYS A 37 16.16 -2.67 -6.22
CA LYS A 37 16.93 -3.83 -5.70
C LYS A 37 18.11 -3.36 -4.87
N ARG A 38 18.91 -2.38 -5.34
CA ARG A 38 20.07 -1.83 -4.63
C ARG A 38 19.70 -1.19 -3.29
N VAL A 39 18.58 -0.50 -3.22
CA VAL A 39 18.10 0.10 -1.95
C VAL A 39 17.63 -0.99 -0.98
N LEU A 40 16.86 -1.97 -1.46
CA LEU A 40 16.28 -3.03 -0.63
C LEU A 40 17.32 -4.02 -0.13
N GLN A 41 18.37 -4.33 -0.91
CA GLN A 41 19.48 -5.19 -0.50
C GLN A 41 20.26 -4.65 0.72
N LYS A 42 20.24 -3.34 0.96
CA LYS A 42 20.86 -2.73 2.14
C LYS A 42 20.04 -2.91 3.42
N ARG A 43 18.81 -3.44 3.33
CA ARG A 43 17.94 -3.62 4.48
C ARG A 43 18.14 -5.00 5.10
N PRO A 44 18.34 -5.08 6.42
CA PRO A 44 18.57 -6.35 7.08
C PRO A 44 17.36 -7.27 7.00
N GLY A 45 17.63 -8.55 6.80
CA GLY A 45 16.63 -9.61 6.84
C GLY A 45 15.71 -9.72 5.64
N ILE A 46 15.80 -8.84 4.63
CA ILE A 46 15.06 -9.00 3.37
C ILE A 46 15.73 -10.07 2.52
N GLN A 47 14.92 -11.01 2.03
CA GLN A 47 15.33 -12.10 1.15
C GLN A 47 14.76 -11.89 -0.25
N PHE A 48 15.64 -11.96 -1.23
CA PHE A 48 15.29 -11.88 -2.65
C PHE A 48 15.07 -13.29 -3.22
N PRO A 49 14.07 -13.49 -4.11
CA PRO A 49 13.96 -14.73 -4.85
C PRO A 49 15.12 -14.87 -5.85
N GLU A 50 15.46 -16.10 -6.20
CA GLU A 50 16.49 -16.39 -7.20
C GLU A 50 16.17 -15.82 -8.57
N ASN A 51 14.88 -15.81 -8.94
CA ASN A 51 14.38 -15.34 -10.23
C ASN A 51 13.42 -14.15 -10.03
N ALA A 52 13.97 -12.99 -9.66
CA ALA A 52 13.17 -11.76 -9.57
C ALA A 52 12.85 -11.24 -10.98
N ASP A 53 11.56 -11.13 -11.29
CA ASP A 53 11.07 -10.46 -12.49
C ASP A 53 11.38 -8.95 -12.43
N ASP A 54 11.63 -8.33 -13.59
CA ASP A 54 11.86 -6.89 -13.68
C ASP A 54 10.58 -6.05 -13.58
N PHE A 55 9.42 -6.67 -13.69
CA PHE A 55 8.11 -6.01 -13.57
C PHE A 55 7.47 -6.21 -12.20
N HIS A 56 7.86 -7.27 -11.50
CA HIS A 56 7.27 -7.67 -10.24
C HIS A 56 8.32 -8.35 -9.35
N ILE A 57 8.60 -7.77 -8.19
CA ILE A 57 9.55 -8.32 -7.22
C ILE A 57 8.79 -8.71 -5.97
N GLU A 58 8.78 -10.00 -5.64
CA GLU A 58 8.29 -10.50 -4.36
C GLU A 58 9.48 -10.78 -3.42
N LEU A 59 9.43 -10.23 -2.21
CA LEU A 59 10.45 -10.40 -1.20
C LEU A 59 9.83 -10.96 0.08
N THR A 60 10.66 -11.59 0.90
CA THR A 60 10.24 -12.10 2.22
C THR A 60 11.17 -11.61 3.32
N GLY A 61 10.70 -11.72 4.57
CA GLY A 61 11.51 -11.35 5.74
C GLY A 61 11.69 -9.85 5.94
N GLY A 62 12.66 -9.48 6.76
CA GLY A 62 12.90 -8.11 7.17
C GLY A 62 11.80 -7.51 8.05
N SER A 63 11.85 -6.19 8.23
CA SER A 63 10.87 -5.45 9.02
C SER A 63 10.43 -4.16 8.32
N PHE A 64 9.19 -3.75 8.59
CA PHE A 64 8.62 -2.49 8.15
C PHE A 64 8.08 -1.71 9.35
N ALA A 65 8.64 -0.53 9.61
CA ALA A 65 8.32 0.32 10.77
C ALA A 65 8.30 -0.48 12.10
N ASP A 66 9.37 -1.26 12.33
CA ASP A 66 9.64 -2.09 13.51
C ASP A 66 8.73 -3.32 13.67
N GLN A 67 7.93 -3.62 12.65
CA GLN A 67 7.10 -4.83 12.63
C GLN A 67 7.67 -5.85 11.64
N PRO A 68 7.74 -7.15 11.98
CA PRO A 68 8.18 -8.18 11.06
C PRO A 68 7.29 -8.23 9.81
N ALA A 69 7.92 -8.27 8.63
CA ALA A 69 7.22 -8.42 7.38
C ALA A 69 7.17 -9.88 6.95
N ALA A 70 6.00 -10.32 6.47
CA ALA A 70 5.83 -11.64 5.89
C ALA A 70 6.19 -11.63 4.40
N LYS A 71 5.70 -10.60 3.70
CA LYS A 71 5.83 -10.50 2.24
C LYS A 71 5.91 -9.03 1.83
N TRP A 72 6.68 -8.78 0.78
CA TRP A 72 6.73 -7.51 0.06
C TRP A 72 6.41 -7.77 -1.39
N VAL A 73 5.67 -6.87 -2.00
CA VAL A 73 5.36 -6.88 -3.43
C VAL A 73 5.69 -5.51 -3.97
N ILE A 74 6.60 -5.46 -4.93
CA ILE A 74 7.05 -4.21 -5.54
C ILE A 74 6.77 -4.32 -7.05
N GLU A 75 6.05 -3.34 -7.62
CA GLU A 75 5.61 -3.37 -9.00
C GLU A 75 6.25 -2.26 -9.82
N PHE A 76 6.68 -2.63 -11.03
CA PHE A 76 7.40 -1.77 -11.97
C PHE A 76 6.75 -1.80 -13.36
N PRO A 77 5.51 -1.30 -13.52
CA PRO A 77 4.94 -1.17 -14.86
C PRO A 77 5.88 -0.33 -15.72
N GLU A 78 6.12 -0.78 -16.96
CA GLU A 78 7.07 -0.14 -17.87
C GLU A 78 8.48 0.03 -17.25
N ARG A 79 8.90 -0.90 -16.36
CA ARG A 79 10.17 -0.86 -15.61
C ARG A 79 10.34 0.40 -14.75
N LYS A 80 9.23 0.98 -14.29
CA LYS A 80 9.21 2.16 -13.41
C LYS A 80 8.51 1.82 -12.10
N PHE A 81 9.16 2.08 -10.98
CA PHE A 81 8.56 1.84 -9.67
C PHE A 81 7.25 2.61 -9.51
N ALA A 82 6.16 1.90 -9.35
CA ALA A 82 4.82 2.46 -9.24
C ALA A 82 4.08 2.08 -7.95
N SER A 83 4.31 0.90 -7.41
CA SER A 83 3.65 0.47 -6.20
C SER A 83 4.50 -0.44 -5.32
N ALA A 84 4.24 -0.37 -4.01
CA ALA A 84 4.77 -1.29 -3.03
C ALA A 84 3.68 -1.71 -2.06
N ALA A 85 3.61 -2.99 -1.74
CA ALA A 85 2.76 -3.54 -0.69
C ALA A 85 3.59 -4.34 0.30
N VAL A 86 3.33 -4.14 1.59
CA VAL A 86 3.97 -4.89 2.67
C VAL A 86 2.89 -5.59 3.47
N THR A 87 2.98 -6.89 3.53
CA THR A 87 2.15 -7.72 4.40
C THR A 87 2.91 -8.01 5.67
N LEU A 88 2.33 -7.71 6.82
CA LEU A 88 2.97 -7.92 8.12
C LEU A 88 2.74 -9.33 8.64
N LYS A 89 3.69 -9.81 9.44
CA LYS A 89 3.48 -10.96 10.32
C LYS A 89 2.71 -10.48 11.54
N THR A 90 1.44 -10.81 11.62
CA THR A 90 0.62 -10.51 12.79
C THR A 90 0.67 -11.70 13.75
N GLU A 91 1.63 -11.67 14.69
CA GLU A 91 1.66 -12.63 15.80
C GLU A 91 0.66 -12.12 16.84
N GLY A 92 -0.53 -12.73 16.89
CA GLY A 92 -1.58 -12.36 17.83
C GLY A 92 -2.71 -11.53 17.21
N ASN A 93 -2.94 -10.31 17.70
CA ASN A 93 -4.09 -9.51 17.31
C ASN A 93 -3.81 -8.60 16.10
N ALA A 94 -4.27 -9.01 14.91
CA ALA A 94 -4.12 -8.23 13.68
C ALA A 94 -4.81 -6.85 13.75
N ASN A 95 -5.87 -6.72 14.56
CA ASN A 95 -6.55 -5.45 14.76
C ASN A 95 -5.68 -4.44 15.53
N THR A 96 -4.90 -4.89 16.49
CA THR A 96 -3.91 -4.06 17.19
C THR A 96 -2.84 -3.58 16.20
N ALA A 97 -2.27 -4.49 15.41
CA ALA A 97 -1.28 -4.14 14.40
C ALA A 97 -1.84 -3.12 13.38
N TYR A 98 -3.08 -3.32 12.92
CA TYR A 98 -3.77 -2.37 12.04
C TYR A 98 -3.89 -0.98 12.69
N THR A 99 -4.35 -0.92 13.94
CA THR A 99 -4.56 0.34 14.67
C THR A 99 -3.24 1.07 14.91
N ASP A 100 -2.19 0.34 15.28
CA ASP A 100 -0.85 0.91 15.49
C ASP A 100 -0.29 1.51 14.20
N PHE A 101 -0.43 0.80 13.07
CA PHE A 101 -0.03 1.32 11.78
C PHE A 101 -0.84 2.51 11.33
N GLN A 102 -2.17 2.46 11.52
CA GLN A 102 -3.03 3.60 11.23
C GLN A 102 -2.59 4.84 12.03
N ASN A 103 -2.30 4.69 13.32
CA ASN A 103 -1.83 5.78 14.17
C ASN A 103 -0.46 6.32 13.72
N LYS A 104 0.49 5.45 13.37
CA LYS A 104 1.80 5.85 12.81
C LYS A 104 1.64 6.63 11.51
N LEU A 105 0.74 6.21 10.63
CA LEU A 105 0.46 6.91 9.37
C LEU A 105 -0.27 8.23 9.60
N VAL A 106 -1.22 8.29 10.56
CA VAL A 106 -1.86 9.55 10.96
C VAL A 106 -0.84 10.53 11.52
N ALA A 107 0.08 10.07 12.36
CA ALA A 107 1.13 10.92 12.91
C ALA A 107 2.06 11.48 11.81
N LYS A 108 2.32 10.70 10.76
CA LYS A 108 3.21 11.09 9.66
C LYS A 108 2.51 11.90 8.56
N TYR A 109 1.29 11.52 8.20
CA TYR A 109 0.59 12.02 7.03
C TYR A 109 -0.71 12.76 7.35
N GLY A 110 -1.00 12.99 8.63
CA GLY A 110 -2.25 13.60 9.04
C GLY A 110 -3.45 12.65 9.01
N PRO A 111 -4.68 13.18 9.19
CA PRO A 111 -5.89 12.38 9.25
C PRO A 111 -6.16 11.64 7.93
N THR A 112 -6.80 10.48 8.02
CA THR A 112 -7.20 9.68 6.86
C THR A 112 -8.18 10.43 5.96
N THR A 113 -7.99 10.32 4.64
CA THR A 113 -8.92 10.89 3.66
C THR A 113 -10.22 10.08 3.61
N THR A 114 -10.14 8.77 3.79
CA THR A 114 -11.30 7.87 3.74
C THR A 114 -11.05 6.63 4.60
N THR A 115 -12.09 6.20 5.32
CA THR A 115 -12.15 4.88 5.97
C THR A 115 -13.27 4.07 5.33
N LYS A 116 -12.98 2.82 4.94
CA LYS A 116 -13.97 1.90 4.37
C LYS A 116 -13.98 0.60 5.17
N LYS A 117 -15.17 0.06 5.44
CA LYS A 117 -15.33 -1.36 5.79
C LYS A 117 -15.28 -2.16 4.50
N ILE A 118 -14.41 -3.18 4.45
CA ILE A 118 -14.30 -4.10 3.33
C ILE A 118 -15.13 -5.33 3.68
N GLY A 119 -16.00 -5.75 2.77
CA GLY A 119 -16.84 -6.94 3.01
C GLY A 119 -18.06 -6.66 3.88
N GLY A 120 -19.16 -6.87 3.30
CA GLY A 120 -20.50 -6.98 3.86
C GLY A 120 -21.31 -7.79 2.85
N PRO A 121 -22.45 -8.41 3.20
CA PRO A 121 -23.21 -9.20 2.26
C PRO A 121 -23.61 -8.32 1.08
N SER A 122 -22.98 -8.56 -0.06
CA SER A 122 -23.40 -7.95 -1.34
C SER A 122 -24.83 -8.41 -1.64
N LYS A 123 -25.76 -7.48 -1.73
CA LYS A 123 -27.15 -7.76 -2.10
C LYS A 123 -27.32 -8.14 -3.57
N THR A 124 -26.25 -8.26 -4.33
CA THR A 124 -26.28 -8.69 -5.73
C THR A 124 -26.15 -10.21 -5.80
N LYS A 125 -27.24 -10.88 -6.18
CA LYS A 125 -27.25 -12.28 -6.62
C LYS A 125 -26.42 -12.38 -7.92
N ALA A 126 -25.15 -12.66 -7.82
CA ALA A 126 -24.33 -13.08 -8.95
C ALA A 126 -23.25 -14.02 -8.45
N VAL A 127 -23.32 -15.25 -8.97
CA VAL A 127 -22.26 -16.29 -9.08
C VAL A 127 -21.32 -16.41 -7.87
N GLN A 128 -21.31 -17.56 -7.25
CA GLN A 128 -20.54 -18.03 -6.10
C GLN A 128 -19.02 -17.73 -6.21
N ALA A 129 -18.66 -16.47 -5.98
CA ALA A 129 -17.33 -16.13 -5.50
C ALA A 129 -17.45 -15.99 -3.98
N THR A 130 -16.60 -16.70 -3.24
CA THR A 130 -16.51 -16.57 -1.79
C THR A 130 -16.50 -15.08 -1.42
N PRO A 131 -17.46 -14.59 -0.60
CA PRO A 131 -17.47 -13.16 -0.26
C PRO A 131 -16.12 -12.81 0.37
N PRO A 132 -15.51 -11.66 0.01
CA PRO A 132 -14.25 -11.23 0.60
C PRO A 132 -14.44 -11.15 2.11
N ALA A 133 -13.45 -11.65 2.85
CA ALA A 133 -13.46 -11.62 4.31
C ALA A 133 -13.70 -10.18 4.81
N PRO A 134 -14.49 -9.98 5.86
CA PRO A 134 -14.74 -8.66 6.42
C PRO A 134 -13.42 -8.01 6.82
N GLY A 135 -13.26 -6.73 6.51
CA GLY A 135 -12.03 -6.02 6.75
C GLY A 135 -12.26 -4.52 6.97
N LYS A 136 -11.19 -3.84 7.28
CA LYS A 136 -11.12 -2.38 7.44
C LYS A 136 -10.04 -1.84 6.54
N MET A 137 -10.25 -0.66 5.96
CA MET A 137 -9.22 0.04 5.19
C MET A 137 -9.23 1.52 5.57
N ALA A 138 -8.04 2.06 5.84
CA ALA A 138 -7.81 3.49 5.96
C ALA A 138 -6.94 3.96 4.79
N VAL A 139 -7.27 5.11 4.22
CA VAL A 139 -6.64 5.62 2.99
C VAL A 139 -6.22 7.07 3.19
N TRP A 140 -5.02 7.40 2.74
CA TRP A 140 -4.47 8.74 2.57
C TRP A 140 -4.26 9.00 1.09
N LYS A 141 -4.93 10.01 0.56
CA LYS A 141 -4.82 10.40 -0.83
C LYS A 141 -4.12 11.75 -0.96
N PHE A 142 -3.03 11.78 -1.72
CA PHE A 142 -2.25 12.96 -2.04
C PHE A 142 -2.53 13.34 -3.50
N PRO A 143 -3.30 14.41 -3.73
CA PRO A 143 -3.64 14.84 -5.08
C PRO A 143 -2.39 15.33 -5.84
N PRO A 144 -2.44 15.41 -7.17
CA PRO A 144 -1.40 16.02 -7.96
C PRO A 144 -1.14 17.46 -7.53
N THR A 145 0.10 17.90 -7.62
CA THR A 145 0.50 19.30 -7.40
C THR A 145 0.98 19.93 -8.70
N MET A 146 1.24 21.25 -8.70
CA MET A 146 1.81 21.92 -9.87
C MET A 146 3.17 21.34 -10.28
N LYS A 147 3.96 20.82 -9.31
CA LYS A 147 5.28 20.22 -9.55
C LYS A 147 5.19 18.74 -9.89
N GLU A 148 4.24 18.03 -9.30
CA GLU A 148 4.09 16.57 -9.41
C GLU A 148 2.70 16.23 -9.94
N LYS A 149 2.62 15.86 -11.20
CA LYS A 149 1.36 15.60 -11.92
C LYS A 149 0.69 14.27 -11.56
N SER A 150 1.33 13.43 -10.75
CA SER A 150 0.77 12.14 -10.33
C SER A 150 0.04 12.25 -9.00
N SER A 151 -0.98 11.43 -8.75
CA SER A 151 -1.53 11.23 -7.41
C SER A 151 -0.85 10.06 -6.71
N VAL A 152 -0.70 10.17 -5.38
CA VAL A 152 -0.17 9.08 -4.56
C VAL A 152 -1.24 8.66 -3.56
N LEU A 153 -1.34 7.36 -3.35
CA LEU A 153 -2.25 6.75 -2.40
C LEU A 153 -1.45 5.89 -1.42
N ILE A 154 -1.73 6.05 -0.14
CA ILE A 154 -1.29 5.13 0.90
C ILE A 154 -2.54 4.47 1.48
N SER A 155 -2.49 3.18 1.72
CA SER A 155 -3.56 2.50 2.45
C SER A 155 -2.98 1.53 3.46
N VAL A 156 -3.70 1.35 4.56
CA VAL A 156 -3.54 0.23 5.48
C VAL A 156 -4.83 -0.56 5.48
N GLU A 157 -4.72 -1.84 5.25
CA GLU A 157 -5.84 -2.76 5.10
C GLU A 157 -5.71 -3.91 6.10
N LEU A 158 -6.77 -4.20 6.80
CA LEU A 158 -6.95 -5.40 7.60
C LEU A 158 -7.94 -6.31 6.89
N THR A 159 -7.54 -7.52 6.55
CA THR A 159 -8.40 -8.56 5.96
C THR A 159 -8.33 -9.84 6.77
N GLY A 160 -9.40 -10.63 6.75
CA GLY A 160 -9.38 -12.01 7.30
C GLY A 160 -9.81 -12.15 8.75
N GLY A 161 -10.44 -11.16 9.38
CA GLY A 161 -11.14 -11.38 10.65
C GLY A 161 -12.45 -12.14 10.41
N ASN A 162 -12.81 -13.12 11.26
CA ASN A 162 -14.05 -13.87 11.12
C ASN A 162 -15.32 -13.11 11.57
N GLY A 163 -15.24 -11.82 11.77
CA GLY A 163 -16.37 -10.93 12.10
C GLY A 163 -16.97 -11.13 13.50
N ARG A 164 -16.47 -12.08 14.27
CA ARG A 164 -16.96 -12.42 15.63
C ARG A 164 -16.05 -11.89 16.76
N GLY A 165 -15.19 -10.92 16.46
CA GLY A 165 -14.30 -10.33 17.46
C GLY A 165 -12.97 -11.06 17.67
N ASP A 166 -12.75 -12.17 16.99
CA ASP A 166 -11.45 -12.85 16.95
C ASP A 166 -10.68 -12.44 15.69
N ASP A 167 -10.04 -11.29 15.76
CA ASP A 167 -9.19 -10.75 14.68
C ASP A 167 -7.76 -11.33 14.75
N SER A 168 -7.54 -12.41 15.49
CA SER A 168 -6.22 -13.01 15.75
C SER A 168 -5.55 -13.54 14.47
N HIS A 169 -6.33 -13.89 13.47
CA HIS A 169 -5.84 -14.47 12.20
C HIS A 169 -5.92 -13.53 11.00
N GLY A 170 -6.16 -12.24 11.23
CA GLY A 170 -6.21 -11.25 10.17
C GLY A 170 -4.84 -10.96 9.54
N THR A 171 -4.87 -10.44 8.33
CA THR A 171 -3.68 -9.97 7.61
C THR A 171 -3.70 -8.45 7.52
N VAL A 172 -2.59 -7.80 7.90
CA VAL A 172 -2.42 -6.36 7.74
C VAL A 172 -1.50 -6.10 6.55
N THR A 173 -2.00 -5.35 5.56
CA THR A 173 -1.23 -4.96 4.38
C THR A 173 -1.18 -3.44 4.28
N ILE A 174 0.02 -2.91 4.12
CA ILE A 174 0.25 -1.49 3.85
C ILE A 174 0.64 -1.34 2.40
N ARG A 175 -0.03 -0.43 1.67
CA ARG A 175 0.25 -0.16 0.25
C ARG A 175 0.63 1.28 0.05
N TYR A 176 1.59 1.50 -0.84
CA TYR A 176 1.99 2.79 -1.39
C TYR A 176 1.84 2.70 -2.91
N VAL A 177 1.08 3.61 -3.52
CA VAL A 177 0.79 3.56 -4.95
C VAL A 177 0.92 4.96 -5.55
N ASN A 178 1.69 5.08 -6.61
CA ASN A 178 1.62 6.21 -7.53
C ASN A 178 0.59 5.87 -8.61
N GLU A 179 -0.61 6.44 -8.50
CA GLU A 179 -1.76 6.07 -9.34
C GLU A 179 -1.49 6.32 -10.84
N THR A 180 -0.69 7.31 -11.18
CA THR A 180 -0.37 7.63 -12.58
C THR A 180 0.53 6.58 -13.20
N LEU A 181 1.60 6.18 -12.50
CA LEU A 181 2.51 5.15 -12.97
C LEU A 181 1.85 3.76 -12.97
N ALA A 182 1.04 3.46 -11.96
CA ALA A 182 0.28 2.20 -11.90
C ALA A 182 -0.81 2.13 -12.97
N GLY A 183 -1.48 3.25 -13.28
CA GLY A 183 -2.54 3.33 -14.28
C GLY A 183 -2.04 3.20 -15.72
N ALA A 184 -0.79 3.57 -16.01
CA ALA A 184 -0.18 3.39 -17.32
C ALA A 184 -0.17 1.91 -17.75
N ALA A 185 0.05 0.99 -16.77
CA ALA A 185 0.00 -0.45 -17.03
C ALA A 185 -1.41 -0.95 -17.39
N ALA A 186 -2.45 -0.40 -16.76
CA ALA A 186 -3.83 -0.81 -17.03
C ALA A 186 -4.33 -0.34 -18.39
N ALA A 187 -3.82 0.79 -18.89
CA ALA A 187 -4.14 1.30 -20.23
C ALA A 187 -3.47 0.47 -21.34
N ASN A 188 -2.23 0.03 -21.12
CA ASN A 188 -1.44 -0.76 -22.09
C ASN A 188 -1.77 -2.28 -22.02
N GLY A 189 -2.37 -2.75 -20.93
CA GLY A 189 -2.73 -4.18 -20.76
C GLY A 189 -3.92 -4.66 -21.58
N LYS A 190 -4.55 -3.82 -22.41
CA LYS A 190 -5.62 -4.23 -23.32
C LYS A 190 -5.13 -5.07 -24.53
N ASP A 191 -3.82 -5.13 -24.75
CA ASP A 191 -3.19 -5.95 -25.79
C ASP A 191 -2.41 -7.15 -25.23
N SER A 192 -2.84 -7.72 -24.11
CA SER A 192 -2.33 -9.05 -23.72
C SER A 192 -2.70 -10.06 -24.80
N PRO A 193 -1.75 -10.83 -25.34
CA PRO A 193 -2.03 -11.82 -26.36
C PRO A 193 -3.04 -12.83 -25.79
N LYS A 194 -4.16 -12.99 -26.50
CA LYS A 194 -5.13 -14.06 -26.25
C LYS A 194 -4.37 -15.35 -26.04
N THR A 195 -4.55 -15.94 -24.87
CA THR A 195 -4.11 -17.29 -24.52
C THR A 195 -4.27 -18.20 -25.73
N ALA A 196 -3.17 -18.76 -26.23
CA ALA A 196 -3.17 -19.72 -27.31
C ALA A 196 -4.11 -20.87 -26.91
N THR A 197 -5.11 -21.11 -27.72
CA THR A 197 -6.04 -22.23 -27.62
C THR A 197 -5.19 -23.53 -27.60
N PRO A 198 -5.43 -24.45 -26.65
CA PRO A 198 -4.72 -25.73 -26.65
C PRO A 198 -5.04 -26.48 -27.95
N VAL A 199 -4.00 -26.77 -28.69
CA VAL A 199 -4.09 -27.63 -29.88
C VAL A 199 -4.59 -28.99 -29.44
N LYS A 200 -5.78 -29.35 -29.91
CA LYS A 200 -6.37 -30.68 -29.78
C LYS A 200 -5.45 -31.68 -30.47
N LYS A 201 -4.82 -32.56 -29.70
CA LYS A 201 -4.18 -33.75 -30.24
C LYS A 201 -5.29 -34.74 -30.62
N GLU A 202 -5.66 -34.75 -31.86
CA GLU A 202 -6.33 -35.88 -32.51
C GLU A 202 -5.41 -36.36 -33.64
N ASP A 203 -5.26 -37.69 -33.69
CA ASP A 203 -4.71 -38.51 -34.77
C ASP A 203 -3.17 -38.56 -34.90
N LEU A 204 -2.59 -39.56 -34.23
CA LEU A 204 -1.83 -40.66 -34.89
C LEU A 204 -1.81 -41.89 -33.97
#